data_723eb49247624b621146685431c1a23f
#
_entry.id   723eb49247624b621146685431c1a23f
#
_cell.length_a   1.000
_cell.length_b   1.000
_cell.length_c   1.000
_cell.angle_alpha   90.00
_cell.angle_beta   90.00
_cell.angle_gamma   90.00
#
_symmetry.space_group_name_H-M   'P 1'
#
loop_
_entity.id
_entity.type
_entity.pdbx_description
1 polymer ?
#
loop_
_entity_poly.entity_id
_entity_poly.type
_entity_poly.pdbx_seq_one_letter_code
_entity_poly.pdbx_strand_id
1 'polypeptide(L)'
;MALNSSSYYSSRSCSISTQFRKNPANPHSVSPRSAYFGLTSSSSSLNSDDTAKPSLSVSADSSSAPKARFVARRTESVSVRPLERPLLEYMSLPASQYSVLDAQRIERIDDKTFRCYVYKFKFFAFEVCPVLLVRVEEQPNGCSINLLSCKLEGSPIVVAQNNKFEASMVNQISCDTNNQSNSSLQKLTSDTVIEVSIEIPFPFQAIPIGTIESSGTQVLEQILKIMLPRFMAQLVKDYKAWASGDTSRQPLGNGGI
;
A
#
# COMPACT_ATOMS: atom_id res chain seq x y z
N MET A 1 -29.01 23.08 42.95
CA MET A 1 -29.53 23.57 41.64
C MET A 1 -28.63 23.04 40.57
N ALA A 2 -29.16 22.14 39.78
CA ALA A 2 -28.45 21.45 38.69
C ALA A 2 -28.54 22.30 37.42
N LEU A 3 -27.48 22.38 36.66
CA LEU A 3 -27.55 22.74 35.24
C LEU A 3 -26.65 21.78 34.42
N ASN A 4 -27.36 20.85 33.76
CA ASN A 4 -26.86 20.03 32.68
C ASN A 4 -26.54 20.89 31.45
N SER A 5 -25.39 20.67 30.87
CA SER A 5 -25.12 21.12 29.50
C SER A 5 -24.54 19.93 28.69
N SER A 6 -25.48 19.26 28.02
CA SER A 6 -25.18 18.25 27.01
C SER A 6 -24.81 18.96 25.73
N SER A 7 -23.54 18.75 25.24
CA SER A 7 -23.07 19.23 23.96
C SER A 7 -23.04 18.06 22.99
N TYR A 8 -24.03 18.03 22.07
CA TYR A 8 -24.08 17.11 20.94
C TYR A 8 -23.06 17.53 19.86
N TYR A 9 -22.05 16.71 19.62
CA TYR A 9 -21.23 16.84 18.43
C TYR A 9 -21.92 16.14 17.25
N SER A 10 -22.42 16.98 16.33
CA SER A 10 -23.01 16.57 15.06
C SER A 10 -21.89 16.22 14.07
N SER A 11 -21.79 14.96 13.70
CA SER A 11 -20.94 14.47 12.62
C SER A 11 -21.49 14.92 11.27
N ARG A 12 -20.90 15.91 10.64
CA ARG A 12 -21.20 16.25 9.25
C ARG A 12 -20.43 15.33 8.29
N SER A 13 -21.15 14.40 7.74
CA SER A 13 -20.79 13.58 6.59
C SER A 13 -20.72 14.47 5.34
N CYS A 14 -19.54 14.68 4.78
CA CYS A 14 -19.36 15.42 3.53
C CYS A 14 -19.46 14.44 2.36
N SER A 15 -20.67 14.32 1.79
CA SER A 15 -20.92 13.57 0.57
C SER A 15 -20.63 14.48 -0.63
N ILE A 16 -19.55 14.20 -1.37
CA ILE A 16 -19.29 14.81 -2.67
C ILE A 16 -20.10 14.03 -3.71
N SER A 17 -21.22 14.61 -4.11
CA SER A 17 -22.07 14.13 -5.19
C SER A 17 -21.55 14.66 -6.52
N THR A 18 -20.92 13.83 -7.33
CA THR A 18 -20.59 14.13 -8.72
C THR A 18 -21.80 13.76 -9.59
N GLN A 19 -22.53 14.76 -10.05
CA GLN A 19 -23.61 14.59 -11.02
C GLN A 19 -23.04 14.35 -12.42
N PHE A 20 -23.20 13.14 -12.92
CA PHE A 20 -23.05 12.85 -14.35
C PHE A 20 -24.32 13.20 -15.08
N ARG A 21 -24.23 14.18 -16.02
CA ARG A 21 -25.26 14.48 -16.98
C ARG A 21 -25.48 13.31 -17.94
N LYS A 22 -26.70 12.79 -17.98
CA LYS A 22 -27.18 11.87 -19.01
C LYS A 22 -27.52 12.66 -20.25
N ASN A 23 -26.97 12.31 -21.41
CA ASN A 23 -27.51 12.66 -22.73
C ASN A 23 -28.30 11.46 -23.29
N PRO A 24 -29.44 11.72 -23.96
CA PRO A 24 -30.35 10.67 -24.39
C PRO A 24 -29.95 10.01 -25.72
N ALA A 25 -30.42 8.82 -25.86
CA ALA A 25 -30.20 7.88 -26.96
C ALA A 25 -30.81 8.31 -28.30
N ASN A 26 -30.25 7.78 -29.40
CA ASN A 26 -30.98 7.54 -30.61
C ASN A 26 -30.63 6.17 -31.18
N PRO A 27 -31.62 5.37 -31.63
CA PRO A 27 -31.46 4.00 -32.05
C PRO A 27 -31.34 3.86 -33.56
N HIS A 28 -30.31 3.16 -34.04
CA HIS A 28 -30.38 2.51 -35.35
C HIS A 28 -29.80 1.10 -35.27
N SER A 29 -30.71 0.17 -35.44
CA SER A 29 -30.53 -1.26 -35.67
C SER A 29 -29.90 -1.51 -37.04
N VAL A 30 -28.82 -2.31 -37.08
CA VAL A 30 -28.44 -3.07 -38.28
C VAL A 30 -27.81 -4.38 -37.81
N SER A 31 -28.45 -5.48 -38.12
CA SER A 31 -27.91 -6.84 -38.08
C SER A 31 -26.95 -7.08 -39.22
N PRO A 32 -25.89 -7.85 -39.03
CA PRO A 32 -25.26 -8.55 -40.14
C PRO A 32 -25.46 -10.07 -40.10
N ARG A 33 -25.72 -10.52 -41.27
CA ARG A 33 -25.98 -11.88 -41.74
C ARG A 33 -24.86 -12.87 -41.40
N SER A 34 -25.31 -14.06 -41.03
CA SER A 34 -24.60 -15.33 -41.06
C SER A 34 -24.07 -15.64 -42.45
N ALA A 35 -22.82 -16.03 -42.58
CA ALA A 35 -22.27 -16.69 -43.75
C ALA A 35 -21.64 -18.02 -43.31
N TYR A 36 -22.37 -19.09 -43.61
CA TYR A 36 -21.84 -20.44 -43.63
C TYR A 36 -20.95 -20.59 -44.85
N PHE A 37 -19.75 -21.18 -44.68
CA PHE A 37 -19.03 -21.82 -45.77
C PHE A 37 -18.62 -23.23 -45.37
N GLY A 38 -18.94 -24.14 -46.30
CA GLY A 38 -19.01 -25.55 -46.15
C GLY A 38 -17.67 -26.30 -46.19
N LEU A 39 -17.77 -27.48 -45.66
CA LEU A 39 -16.82 -28.59 -45.77
C LEU A 39 -16.65 -29.08 -47.20
N THR A 40 -15.41 -29.34 -47.61
CA THR A 40 -15.14 -30.40 -48.58
C THR A 40 -13.97 -31.26 -48.09
N SER A 41 -14.31 -32.51 -47.84
CA SER A 41 -13.38 -33.63 -47.64
C SER A 41 -12.74 -34.04 -48.98
N SER A 42 -11.46 -34.30 -48.97
CA SER A 42 -10.83 -35.14 -50.00
C SER A 42 -9.76 -36.00 -49.34
N SER A 43 -10.07 -37.26 -49.32
CA SER A 43 -9.16 -38.37 -49.00
C SER A 43 -8.33 -38.74 -50.24
N SER A 44 -7.04 -38.93 -50.10
CA SER A 44 -6.27 -39.83 -50.92
C SER A 44 -5.04 -40.36 -50.19
N SER A 45 -4.85 -41.61 -50.30
CA SER A 45 -3.98 -42.57 -49.63
C SER A 45 -2.57 -42.63 -50.22
N LEU A 46 -1.62 -43.13 -49.38
CA LEU A 46 -0.44 -43.97 -49.63
C LEU A 46 0.80 -43.32 -50.30
N ASN A 47 1.92 -43.22 -49.58
CA ASN A 47 3.02 -44.19 -49.67
C ASN A 47 4.09 -43.90 -48.61
N SER A 48 4.65 -45.01 -48.14
CA SER A 48 5.80 -45.16 -47.27
C SER A 48 7.06 -44.56 -47.88
N ASP A 49 7.90 -43.89 -47.07
CA ASP A 49 9.34 -44.12 -47.03
C ASP A 49 9.98 -43.53 -45.77
N ASP A 50 10.88 -44.33 -45.21
CA ASP A 50 11.76 -44.06 -44.10
C ASP A 50 12.61 -42.81 -44.30
N THR A 51 12.60 -41.89 -43.35
CA THR A 51 13.84 -41.10 -43.05
C THR A 51 13.71 -40.47 -41.65
N ALA A 52 14.81 -40.60 -40.88
CA ALA A 52 15.09 -40.19 -39.55
C ALA A 52 14.38 -38.89 -39.08
N LYS A 53 13.61 -38.99 -37.97
CA LYS A 53 13.19 -37.87 -37.17
C LYS A 53 14.39 -37.26 -36.44
N PRO A 54 14.69 -35.97 -36.62
CA PRO A 54 15.40 -35.22 -35.55
C PRO A 54 14.36 -35.01 -34.45
N SER A 55 14.58 -35.63 -33.30
CA SER A 55 13.91 -35.27 -32.05
C SER A 55 14.29 -33.85 -31.68
N LEU A 56 13.45 -32.90 -32.05
CA LEU A 56 13.44 -31.59 -31.41
C LEU A 56 13.00 -31.82 -29.95
N SER A 57 13.96 -31.97 -29.07
CA SER A 57 13.76 -31.77 -27.65
C SER A 57 13.38 -30.30 -27.49
N VAL A 58 12.09 -30.02 -27.48
CA VAL A 58 11.55 -28.79 -26.96
C VAL A 58 11.90 -28.82 -25.47
N SER A 59 13.02 -28.24 -25.10
CA SER A 59 13.26 -27.81 -23.75
C SER A 59 12.08 -26.89 -23.42
N ALA A 60 11.16 -27.38 -22.61
CA ALA A 60 10.17 -26.54 -21.95
C ALA A 60 10.95 -25.66 -20.98
N ASP A 61 11.53 -24.58 -21.53
CA ASP A 61 11.92 -23.44 -20.73
C ASP A 61 10.65 -23.02 -20.03
N SER A 62 10.59 -23.27 -18.74
CA SER A 62 9.54 -22.76 -17.88
C SER A 62 9.70 -21.24 -17.87
N SER A 63 9.14 -20.59 -18.88
CA SER A 63 9.12 -19.14 -18.98
C SER A 63 8.32 -18.61 -17.79
N SER A 64 9.02 -18.26 -16.72
CA SER A 64 8.42 -17.54 -15.62
C SER A 64 7.73 -16.30 -16.20
N ALA A 65 6.47 -16.06 -15.81
CA ALA A 65 5.75 -14.88 -16.27
C ALA A 65 6.61 -13.62 -16.03
N PRO A 66 6.58 -12.64 -16.96
CA PRO A 66 7.37 -11.42 -16.82
C PRO A 66 7.00 -10.72 -15.52
N LYS A 67 8.02 -10.26 -14.78
CA LYS A 67 7.87 -9.53 -13.52
C LYS A 67 8.13 -8.04 -13.74
N ALA A 68 7.36 -7.19 -13.06
CA ALA A 68 7.59 -5.76 -12.95
C ALA A 68 7.99 -5.40 -11.52
N ARG A 69 8.93 -4.44 -11.37
CA ARG A 69 9.44 -3.99 -10.09
C ARG A 69 9.19 -2.50 -9.90
N PHE A 70 8.59 -2.12 -8.77
CA PHE A 70 8.31 -0.75 -8.38
C PHE A 70 9.13 -0.41 -7.15
N VAL A 71 9.81 0.74 -7.15
CA VAL A 71 10.57 1.21 -5.99
C VAL A 71 10.25 2.67 -5.76
N ALA A 72 9.88 3.00 -4.53
CA ALA A 72 9.71 4.39 -4.13
C ALA A 72 10.44 4.64 -2.80
N ARG A 73 11.06 5.80 -2.71
CA ARG A 73 11.73 6.28 -1.50
C ARG A 73 11.30 7.70 -1.19
N ARG A 74 11.06 7.97 0.08
CA ARG A 74 10.75 9.32 0.55
C ARG A 74 11.27 9.54 1.95
N THR A 75 11.91 10.68 2.13
CA THR A 75 12.29 11.21 3.45
C THR A 75 11.38 12.38 3.79
N GLU A 76 10.81 12.38 4.99
CA GLU A 76 10.00 13.45 5.53
C GLU A 76 10.61 13.91 6.86
N SER A 77 10.64 15.22 7.12
CA SER A 77 11.21 15.76 8.36
C SER A 77 10.31 16.85 8.92
N VAL A 78 10.21 16.90 10.24
CA VAL A 78 9.45 17.90 10.96
C VAL A 78 10.28 18.45 12.13
N SER A 79 10.24 19.78 12.31
CA SER A 79 10.85 20.43 13.48
C SER A 79 9.90 20.39 14.65
N VAL A 80 10.37 19.88 15.78
CA VAL A 80 9.59 19.69 17.00
C VAL A 80 10.20 20.55 18.12
N ARG A 81 9.36 21.36 18.77
CA ARG A 81 9.79 22.10 19.95
C ARG A 81 9.86 21.13 21.14
N PRO A 82 11.00 21.07 21.85
CA PRO A 82 11.10 20.31 23.09
C PRO A 82 10.07 20.76 24.11
N LEU A 83 9.52 19.81 24.84
CA LEU A 83 8.63 20.01 25.98
C LEU A 83 9.33 19.59 27.27
N GLU A 84 8.63 19.59 28.41
CA GLU A 84 9.19 19.18 29.71
C GLU A 84 9.77 17.78 29.68
N ARG A 85 9.08 16.84 28.95
CA ARG A 85 9.60 15.50 28.68
C ARG A 85 10.26 15.46 27.31
N PRO A 86 11.54 15.01 27.22
CA PRO A 86 12.30 15.05 25.98
C PRO A 86 11.71 14.16 24.87
N LEU A 87 11.82 14.63 23.60
CA LEU A 87 11.42 13.84 22.44
C LEU A 87 12.18 12.50 22.35
N LEU A 88 13.44 12.45 22.74
CA LEU A 88 14.24 11.22 22.76
C LEU A 88 13.66 10.19 23.73
N GLU A 89 13.18 10.61 24.90
CA GLU A 89 12.50 9.71 25.86
C GLU A 89 11.23 9.11 25.24
N TYR A 90 10.44 9.93 24.55
CA TYR A 90 9.27 9.44 23.80
C TYR A 90 9.67 8.46 22.70
N MET A 91 10.71 8.73 21.92
CA MET A 91 11.18 7.85 20.84
C MET A 91 11.80 6.55 21.37
N SER A 92 12.12 6.46 22.65
CA SER A 92 12.61 5.24 23.32
C SER A 92 11.49 4.40 23.97
N LEU A 93 10.23 4.82 23.80
CA LEU A 93 9.10 4.06 24.34
C LEU A 93 8.96 2.70 23.63
N PRO A 94 8.49 1.66 24.34
CA PRO A 94 8.10 0.40 23.72
C PRO A 94 7.08 0.62 22.60
N ALA A 95 7.18 -0.18 21.54
CA ALA A 95 6.28 -0.08 20.38
C ALA A 95 4.80 -0.10 20.76
N SER A 96 4.47 -0.86 21.80
CA SER A 96 3.11 -0.99 22.35
C SER A 96 2.55 0.31 22.97
N GLN A 97 3.40 1.31 23.24
CA GLN A 97 2.97 2.57 23.83
C GLN A 97 2.77 3.70 22.82
N TYR A 98 3.12 3.51 21.56
CA TYR A 98 2.80 4.48 20.52
C TYR A 98 1.31 4.43 20.15
N SER A 99 0.73 5.59 19.85
CA SER A 99 -0.66 5.73 19.40
C SER A 99 -0.76 6.04 17.90
N VAL A 100 0.31 5.79 17.14
CA VAL A 100 0.42 6.28 15.77
C VAL A 100 0.89 5.22 14.79
N LEU A 101 -0.01 4.83 13.91
CA LEU A 101 0.29 4.23 12.60
C LEU A 101 -0.75 4.80 11.62
N ASP A 102 -0.33 5.18 10.40
CA ASP A 102 -1.26 5.74 9.41
C ASP A 102 -1.96 4.61 8.63
N ALA A 103 -3.07 4.14 9.18
CA ALA A 103 -3.91 3.11 8.58
C ALA A 103 -5.39 3.37 8.92
N GLN A 104 -6.28 2.82 8.10
CA GLN A 104 -7.73 2.93 8.32
C GLN A 104 -8.15 2.18 9.60
N ARG A 105 -7.55 1.02 9.85
CA ARG A 105 -7.74 0.20 11.04
C ARG A 105 -6.42 -0.46 11.40
N ILE A 106 -6.15 -0.56 12.70
CA ILE A 106 -4.95 -1.19 13.24
C ILE A 106 -5.37 -2.22 14.27
N GLU A 107 -4.80 -3.41 14.14
CA GLU A 107 -4.96 -4.50 15.11
C GLU A 107 -3.58 -4.83 15.68
N ARG A 108 -3.44 -4.83 16.99
CA ARG A 108 -2.23 -5.28 17.67
C ARG A 108 -2.22 -6.80 17.72
N ILE A 109 -1.20 -7.44 17.20
CA ILE A 109 -1.01 -8.87 17.20
C ILE A 109 -0.17 -9.31 18.41
N ASP A 110 0.93 -8.58 18.66
CA ASP A 110 1.78 -8.71 19.82
C ASP A 110 2.38 -7.36 20.20
N ASP A 111 3.33 -7.33 21.14
CA ASP A 111 3.92 -6.09 21.68
C ASP A 111 4.64 -5.24 20.62
N LYS A 112 5.10 -5.84 19.53
CA LYS A 112 5.86 -5.18 18.46
C LYS A 112 5.25 -5.34 17.07
N THR A 113 4.21 -6.17 16.93
CA THR A 113 3.63 -6.53 15.63
C THR A 113 2.20 -6.04 15.50
N PHE A 114 1.92 -5.35 14.39
CA PHE A 114 0.62 -4.74 14.12
C PHE A 114 0.13 -5.13 12.73
N ARG A 115 -1.18 -5.39 12.63
CA ARG A 115 -1.88 -5.55 11.36
C ARG A 115 -2.55 -4.23 11.00
N CYS A 116 -2.16 -3.67 9.86
CA CYS A 116 -2.62 -2.38 9.38
C CYS A 116 -3.44 -2.54 8.11
N TYR A 117 -4.69 -2.11 8.15
CA TYR A 117 -5.58 -2.05 6.99
C TYR A 117 -5.42 -0.69 6.32
N VAL A 118 -4.70 -0.67 5.19
CA VAL A 118 -4.40 0.59 4.48
C VAL A 118 -5.63 1.08 3.73
N TYR A 119 -5.72 2.39 3.55
CA TYR A 119 -6.76 2.99 2.72
C TYR A 119 -6.71 2.42 1.30
N LYS A 120 -7.90 2.10 0.78
CA LYS A 120 -8.01 1.62 -0.59
C LYS A 120 -7.59 2.68 -1.61
N PHE A 121 -6.93 2.25 -2.65
CA PHE A 121 -6.55 3.09 -3.79
C PHE A 121 -6.83 2.36 -5.11
N LYS A 122 -6.75 3.11 -6.21
CA LYS A 122 -6.89 2.53 -7.55
C LYS A 122 -5.53 2.41 -8.22
N PHE A 123 -5.27 1.24 -8.76
CA PHE A 123 -4.16 0.99 -9.65
C PHE A 123 -4.72 0.55 -11.01
N PHE A 124 -4.53 1.37 -12.04
CA PHE A 124 -5.30 1.30 -13.30
C PHE A 124 -6.81 1.34 -13.02
N ALA A 125 -7.55 0.31 -13.47
CA ALA A 125 -8.99 0.18 -13.25
C ALA A 125 -9.36 -0.61 -12.00
N PHE A 126 -8.38 -1.10 -11.22
CA PHE A 126 -8.60 -2.01 -10.11
C PHE A 126 -8.50 -1.32 -8.76
N GLU A 127 -9.40 -1.71 -7.87
CA GLU A 127 -9.34 -1.32 -6.47
C GLU A 127 -8.39 -2.25 -5.71
N VAL A 128 -7.46 -1.66 -4.97
CA VAL A 128 -6.43 -2.34 -4.18
C VAL A 128 -6.57 -1.89 -2.73
N CYS A 129 -6.69 -2.85 -1.82
CA CYS A 129 -6.76 -2.65 -0.38
C CYS A 129 -5.65 -3.47 0.29
N PRO A 130 -4.47 -2.89 0.55
CA PRO A 130 -3.39 -3.62 1.21
C PRO A 130 -3.69 -3.85 2.68
N VAL A 131 -3.40 -5.05 3.16
CA VAL A 131 -3.35 -5.41 4.57
C VAL A 131 -1.91 -5.75 4.91
N LEU A 132 -1.28 -4.90 5.72
CA LEU A 132 0.13 -5.01 6.07
C LEU A 132 0.27 -5.65 7.46
N LEU A 133 1.18 -6.60 7.59
CA LEU A 133 1.70 -7.01 8.87
C LEU A 133 3.05 -6.34 9.06
N VAL A 134 3.16 -5.47 10.06
CA VAL A 134 4.38 -4.69 10.31
C VAL A 134 4.93 -4.98 11.70
N ARG A 135 6.25 -4.92 11.84
CA ARG A 135 6.95 -4.97 13.12
C ARG A 135 7.63 -3.64 13.39
N VAL A 136 7.46 -3.15 14.60
CA VAL A 136 8.16 -1.96 15.09
C VAL A 136 9.31 -2.41 15.98
N GLU A 137 10.52 -1.98 15.65
CA GLU A 137 11.74 -2.29 16.38
C GLU A 137 12.32 -1.01 16.97
N GLU A 138 12.59 -1.03 18.26
CA GLU A 138 13.19 0.10 18.98
C GLU A 138 14.63 0.29 18.55
N GLN A 139 15.06 1.55 18.43
CA GLN A 139 16.43 1.94 18.12
C GLN A 139 16.89 3.04 19.10
N PRO A 140 18.20 3.28 19.28
CA PRO A 140 18.70 4.23 20.27
C PRO A 140 18.12 5.65 20.17
N ASN A 141 17.82 6.11 18.96
CA ASN A 141 17.30 7.45 18.68
C ASN A 141 15.95 7.44 17.96
N GLY A 142 15.20 6.32 18.04
CA GLY A 142 13.95 6.21 17.30
C GLY A 142 13.44 4.79 17.18
N CYS A 143 12.85 4.48 16.04
CA CYS A 143 12.36 3.12 15.74
C CYS A 143 12.41 2.82 14.24
N SER A 144 12.38 1.53 13.92
CA SER A 144 12.22 1.02 12.55
C SER A 144 10.89 0.30 12.42
N ILE A 145 10.12 0.60 11.39
CA ILE A 145 8.89 -0.10 11.03
C ILE A 145 9.18 -0.95 9.81
N ASN A 146 9.15 -2.27 9.97
CA ASN A 146 9.49 -3.24 8.95
C ASN A 146 8.26 -4.02 8.50
N LEU A 147 8.05 -4.16 7.19
CA LEU A 147 6.99 -5.01 6.64
C LEU A 147 7.37 -6.47 6.78
N LEU A 148 6.54 -7.25 7.48
CA LEU A 148 6.68 -8.70 7.58
C LEU A 148 5.93 -9.43 6.47
N SER A 149 4.73 -8.96 6.13
CA SER A 149 3.94 -9.48 5.02
C SER A 149 2.94 -8.45 4.53
N CYS A 150 2.55 -8.58 3.28
CA CYS A 150 1.48 -7.79 2.67
C CYS A 150 0.47 -8.74 2.02
N LYS A 151 -0.81 -8.51 2.24
CA LYS A 151 -1.90 -9.19 1.57
C LYS A 151 -2.74 -8.17 0.83
N LEU A 152 -3.07 -8.46 -0.42
CA LEU A 152 -3.92 -7.59 -1.23
C LEU A 152 -5.37 -8.05 -1.14
N GLU A 153 -6.25 -7.11 -0.84
CA GLU A 153 -7.71 -7.26 -0.91
C GLU A 153 -8.25 -6.30 -1.97
N GLY A 154 -9.53 -6.42 -2.33
CA GLY A 154 -10.19 -5.57 -3.32
C GLY A 154 -10.70 -6.35 -4.52
N SER A 155 -10.40 -5.91 -5.74
CA SER A 155 -10.87 -6.54 -6.97
C SER A 155 -10.38 -7.99 -7.11
N PRO A 156 -11.17 -8.94 -7.66
CA PRO A 156 -10.79 -10.36 -7.76
C PRO A 156 -9.46 -10.60 -8.46
N ILE A 157 -9.14 -9.82 -9.48
CA ILE A 157 -7.85 -9.90 -10.19
C ILE A 157 -6.68 -9.51 -9.27
N VAL A 158 -6.89 -8.55 -8.34
CA VAL A 158 -5.89 -8.13 -7.35
C VAL A 158 -5.68 -9.23 -6.31
N VAL A 159 -6.75 -9.81 -5.79
CA VAL A 159 -6.69 -10.93 -4.83
C VAL A 159 -5.98 -12.14 -5.42
N ALA A 160 -6.18 -12.43 -6.70
CA ALA A 160 -5.50 -13.52 -7.41
C ALA A 160 -3.98 -13.32 -7.52
N GLN A 161 -3.47 -12.11 -7.30
CA GLN A 161 -2.04 -11.81 -7.32
C GLN A 161 -1.32 -12.12 -5.99
N ASN A 162 -2.03 -12.44 -4.92
CA ASN A 162 -1.41 -12.62 -3.59
C ASN A 162 -0.25 -13.63 -3.54
N ASN A 163 -0.23 -14.62 -4.42
CA ASN A 163 0.86 -15.60 -4.54
C ASN A 163 1.91 -15.23 -5.61
N LYS A 164 1.76 -14.06 -6.26
CA LYS A 164 2.52 -13.65 -7.43
C LYS A 164 3.15 -12.28 -7.26
N PHE A 165 3.10 -11.72 -6.05
CA PHE A 165 3.78 -10.49 -5.73
C PHE A 165 4.55 -10.62 -4.41
N GLU A 166 5.61 -9.83 -4.33
CA GLU A 166 6.43 -9.66 -3.16
C GLU A 166 6.49 -8.17 -2.82
N ALA A 167 6.42 -7.83 -1.55
CA ALA A 167 6.55 -6.46 -1.10
C ALA A 167 7.50 -6.40 0.09
N SER A 168 8.34 -5.38 0.11
CA SER A 168 9.14 -4.99 1.26
C SER A 168 8.92 -3.51 1.57
N MET A 169 8.99 -3.15 2.84
CA MET A 169 8.95 -1.77 3.30
C MET A 169 9.77 -1.65 4.57
N VAL A 170 10.58 -0.61 4.60
CA VAL A 170 11.28 -0.18 5.81
C VAL A 170 11.02 1.33 5.96
N ASN A 171 10.57 1.73 7.15
CA ASN A 171 10.48 3.13 7.54
C ASN A 171 11.32 3.33 8.79
N GLN A 172 12.43 4.06 8.65
CA GLN A 172 13.30 4.44 9.78
C GLN A 172 12.91 5.81 10.29
N ILE A 173 12.55 5.87 11.56
CA ILE A 173 12.20 7.11 12.25
C ILE A 173 13.30 7.42 13.22
N SER A 174 13.87 8.63 13.12
CA SER A 174 14.98 9.07 13.97
C SER A 174 14.77 10.49 14.48
N CYS A 175 15.21 10.71 15.71
CA CYS A 175 15.31 12.03 16.31
C CYS A 175 16.77 12.49 16.27
N ASP A 176 17.01 13.68 15.74
CA ASP A 176 18.34 14.29 15.77
C ASP A 176 18.65 14.79 17.18
N THR A 177 19.70 14.21 17.76
CA THR A 177 20.18 14.54 19.11
C THR A 177 21.32 15.56 19.12
N ASN A 178 21.71 16.08 17.95
CA ASN A 178 22.82 17.02 17.85
C ASN A 178 22.50 18.37 18.52
N ASN A 179 22.85 18.47 19.79
CA ASN A 179 22.79 19.71 20.63
C ASN A 179 23.75 20.81 20.13
N GLN A 180 24.38 20.70 18.96
CA GLN A 180 25.37 21.66 18.46
C GLN A 180 24.79 22.86 17.74
N SER A 181 23.49 22.86 17.42
CA SER A 181 22.85 24.07 16.93
C SER A 181 22.16 24.79 18.11
N ASN A 182 22.38 26.07 18.26
CA ASN A 182 21.65 26.97 19.18
C ASN A 182 20.13 27.04 18.89
N SER A 183 19.59 26.09 18.10
CA SER A 183 18.18 26.02 17.78
C SER A 183 17.44 25.27 18.89
N SER A 184 16.44 25.91 19.47
CA SER A 184 15.51 25.31 20.44
C SER A 184 14.57 24.27 19.79
N LEU A 185 14.86 23.76 18.59
CA LEU A 185 14.04 22.82 17.84
C LEU A 185 14.81 21.53 17.59
N GLN A 186 14.17 20.41 17.86
CA GLN A 186 14.66 19.07 17.52
C GLN A 186 14.08 18.65 16.17
N LYS A 187 14.84 17.90 15.38
CA LYS A 187 14.40 17.39 14.08
C LYS A 187 14.01 15.92 14.21
N LEU A 188 12.77 15.63 13.86
CA LEU A 188 12.27 14.27 13.70
C LEU A 188 12.23 13.95 12.22
N THR A 189 12.83 12.83 11.83
CA THR A 189 12.94 12.40 10.42
C THR A 189 12.40 10.98 10.25
N SER A 190 11.66 10.76 9.16
CA SER A 190 11.20 9.45 8.71
C SER A 190 11.78 9.21 7.31
N ASP A 191 12.53 8.14 7.13
CA ASP A 191 13.08 7.69 5.84
C ASP A 191 12.43 6.36 5.45
N THR A 192 11.62 6.38 4.40
CA THR A 192 10.81 5.24 3.98
C THR A 192 11.22 4.76 2.60
N VAL A 193 11.42 3.45 2.50
CA VAL A 193 11.62 2.74 1.23
C VAL A 193 10.55 1.67 1.08
N ILE A 194 9.88 1.64 -0.06
CA ILE A 194 8.93 0.59 -0.44
C ILE A 194 9.40 -0.01 -1.77
N GLU A 195 9.43 -1.33 -1.82
CA GLU A 195 9.70 -2.09 -3.03
C GLU A 195 8.61 -3.15 -3.22
N VAL A 196 8.11 -3.26 -4.45
CA VAL A 196 7.11 -4.26 -4.86
C VAL A 196 7.58 -4.92 -6.14
N SER A 197 7.54 -6.26 -6.18
CA SER A 197 7.75 -7.08 -7.38
C SER A 197 6.50 -7.89 -7.64
N ILE A 198 5.98 -7.86 -8.87
CA ILE A 198 4.73 -8.53 -9.23
C ILE A 198 4.86 -9.23 -10.58
N GLU A 199 4.35 -10.46 -10.69
CA GLU A 199 4.14 -11.09 -12.00
C GLU A 199 3.06 -10.33 -12.77
N ILE A 200 3.36 -10.00 -14.03
CA ILE A 200 2.41 -9.24 -14.86
C ILE A 200 1.24 -10.14 -15.26
N PRO A 201 0.00 -9.82 -14.81
CA PRO A 201 -1.18 -10.58 -15.20
C PRO A 201 -1.40 -10.55 -16.72
N PHE A 202 -1.93 -11.63 -17.27
CA PHE A 202 -2.14 -11.80 -18.71
C PHE A 202 -2.77 -10.58 -19.42
N PRO A 203 -3.80 -9.90 -18.87
CA PRO A 203 -4.38 -8.72 -19.55
C PRO A 203 -3.41 -7.55 -19.75
N PHE A 204 -2.30 -7.51 -18.98
CA PHE A 204 -1.32 -6.43 -19.03
C PHE A 204 -0.03 -6.78 -19.74
N GLN A 205 0.13 -8.03 -20.20
CA GLN A 205 1.37 -8.48 -20.87
C GLN A 205 1.62 -7.78 -22.22
N ALA A 206 0.59 -7.18 -22.81
CA ALA A 206 0.71 -6.36 -24.01
C ALA A 206 1.29 -4.96 -23.73
N ILE A 207 1.34 -4.53 -22.45
CA ILE A 207 1.88 -3.23 -22.06
C ILE A 207 3.40 -3.40 -21.82
N PRO A 208 4.23 -2.50 -22.35
CA PRO A 208 5.68 -2.54 -22.08
C PRO A 208 5.98 -2.53 -20.58
N ILE A 209 6.88 -3.39 -20.11
CA ILE A 209 7.21 -3.56 -18.68
C ILE A 209 7.60 -2.21 -18.06
N GLY A 210 8.45 -1.42 -18.73
CA GLY A 210 8.84 -0.10 -18.22
C GLY A 210 7.67 0.87 -18.00
N THR A 211 6.59 0.76 -18.78
CA THR A 211 5.37 1.54 -18.56
C THR A 211 4.64 1.11 -17.30
N ILE A 212 4.57 -0.20 -17.04
CA ILE A 212 3.97 -0.76 -15.82
C ILE A 212 4.80 -0.34 -14.61
N GLU A 213 6.12 -0.47 -14.68
CA GLU A 213 7.05 -0.11 -13.60
C GLU A 213 7.00 1.38 -13.26
N SER A 214 7.01 2.24 -14.28
CA SER A 214 6.87 3.69 -14.11
C SER A 214 5.54 4.05 -13.45
N SER A 215 4.43 3.47 -13.91
CA SER A 215 3.11 3.70 -13.34
C SER A 215 3.01 3.22 -11.90
N GLY A 216 3.56 2.04 -11.59
CA GLY A 216 3.59 1.48 -10.24
C GLY A 216 4.45 2.34 -9.29
N THR A 217 5.62 2.76 -9.72
CA THR A 217 6.50 3.66 -8.97
C THR A 217 5.80 4.99 -8.66
N GLN A 218 5.15 5.62 -9.64
CA GLN A 218 4.39 6.86 -9.43
C GLN A 218 3.27 6.69 -8.40
N VAL A 219 2.56 5.55 -8.40
CA VAL A 219 1.53 5.27 -7.40
C VAL A 219 2.14 5.16 -6.01
N LEU A 220 3.25 4.43 -5.84
CA LEU A 220 3.94 4.32 -4.55
C LEU A 220 4.46 5.67 -4.05
N GLU A 221 5.07 6.48 -4.93
CA GLU A 221 5.52 7.83 -4.61
C GLU A 221 4.37 8.73 -4.15
N GLN A 222 3.23 8.65 -4.83
CA GLN A 222 2.04 9.42 -4.46
C GLN A 222 1.46 8.98 -3.11
N ILE A 223 1.48 7.67 -2.83
CA ILE A 223 1.10 7.13 -1.51
C ILE A 223 2.01 7.70 -0.43
N LEU A 224 3.34 7.61 -0.60
CA LEU A 224 4.31 8.15 0.36
C LEU A 224 4.16 9.66 0.55
N LYS A 225 3.91 10.41 -0.53
CA LYS A 225 3.71 11.86 -0.50
C LYS A 225 2.51 12.28 0.35
N ILE A 226 1.48 11.45 0.41
CA ILE A 226 0.25 11.75 1.17
C ILE A 226 0.35 11.22 2.59
N MET A 227 0.85 9.99 2.76
CA MET A 227 0.79 9.29 4.06
C MET A 227 1.91 9.74 5.00
N LEU A 228 3.12 9.96 4.51
CA LEU A 228 4.25 10.27 5.37
C LEU A 228 4.09 11.58 6.16
N PRO A 229 3.66 12.71 5.57
CA PRO A 229 3.40 13.93 6.33
C PRO A 229 2.28 13.77 7.37
N ARG A 230 1.24 12.97 7.06
CA ARG A 230 0.15 12.67 8.01
C ARG A 230 0.68 11.86 9.20
N PHE A 231 1.43 10.81 8.92
CA PHE A 231 2.08 10.00 9.94
C PHE A 231 2.97 10.86 10.85
N MET A 232 3.83 11.71 10.28
CA MET A 232 4.70 12.59 11.04
C MET A 232 3.93 13.60 11.89
N ALA A 233 2.85 14.17 11.36
CA ALA A 233 1.98 15.07 12.11
C ALA A 233 1.28 14.38 13.28
N GLN A 234 0.82 13.14 13.10
CA GLN A 234 0.23 12.32 14.15
C GLN A 234 1.27 11.96 15.22
N LEU A 235 2.48 11.60 14.82
CA LEU A 235 3.57 11.27 15.73
C LEU A 235 3.93 12.47 16.62
N VAL A 236 4.01 13.67 16.06
CA VAL A 236 4.22 14.90 16.82
C VAL A 236 3.05 15.21 17.76
N LYS A 237 1.82 14.95 17.32
CA LYS A 237 0.63 15.14 18.17
C LYS A 237 0.65 14.17 19.34
N ASP A 238 0.99 12.90 19.10
CA ASP A 238 1.09 11.88 20.14
C ASP A 238 2.21 12.18 21.14
N TYR A 239 3.38 12.63 20.66
CA TYR A 239 4.45 13.12 21.52
C TYR A 239 3.98 14.24 22.44
N LYS A 240 3.27 15.25 21.90
CA LYS A 240 2.77 16.36 22.71
C LYS A 240 1.80 15.90 23.80
N ALA A 241 0.89 15.00 23.47
CA ALA A 241 -0.05 14.41 24.44
C ALA A 241 0.70 13.62 25.52
N TRP A 242 1.68 12.82 25.13
CA TRP A 242 2.51 12.07 26.08
C TRP A 242 3.32 12.99 26.98
N ALA A 243 3.95 14.03 26.43
CA ALA A 243 4.78 14.95 27.18
C ALA A 243 3.98 15.83 28.16
N SER A 244 2.71 16.12 27.86
CA SER A 244 1.79 16.82 28.77
C SER A 244 1.12 15.91 29.82
N GLY A 245 1.41 14.60 29.81
CA GLY A 245 0.79 13.65 30.72
C GLY A 245 -0.69 13.41 30.42
N ASP A 246 -1.14 13.57 29.19
CA ASP A 246 -2.53 13.33 28.77
C ASP A 246 -2.90 11.85 28.96
N THR A 247 -3.74 11.56 29.93
CA THR A 247 -4.21 10.22 30.28
C THR A 247 -5.26 9.69 29.31
N SER A 248 -5.82 10.52 28.42
CA SER A 248 -6.76 10.10 27.38
C SER A 248 -6.06 9.46 26.18
N ARG A 249 -4.72 9.56 26.12
CA ARG A 249 -3.89 8.93 25.09
C ARG A 249 -4.05 7.41 25.17
N GLN A 250 -4.49 6.82 24.06
CA GLN A 250 -4.67 5.36 23.96
C GLN A 250 -3.60 4.77 23.06
N PRO A 251 -2.78 3.81 23.54
CA PRO A 251 -1.88 3.04 22.69
C PRO A 251 -2.65 2.29 21.60
N LEU A 252 -1.99 2.09 20.45
CA LEU A 252 -2.59 1.42 19.31
C LEU A 252 -3.02 -0.01 19.64
N GLY A 253 -4.19 -0.41 19.14
CA GLY A 253 -4.66 -1.79 19.21
C GLY A 253 -5.26 -2.22 20.56
N ASN A 254 -5.52 -1.30 21.49
CA ASN A 254 -6.26 -1.62 22.73
C ASN A 254 -7.79 -1.59 22.52
N GLY A 255 -8.24 -1.37 21.31
CA GLY A 255 -9.66 -1.38 20.94
C GLY A 255 -10.14 -2.74 20.48
N GLY A 256 -10.62 -3.57 21.40
CA GLY A 256 -11.44 -4.74 21.10
C GLY A 256 -10.69 -6.07 21.18
N ILE A 257 -10.63 -6.62 22.35
CA ILE A 257 -10.81 -8.05 22.63
C ILE A 257 -12.24 -8.23 23.10
#